data_5aca41cc7038a39043c290fc59f0db06
#
_entry.id   5aca41cc7038a39043c290fc59f0db06
#
_cell.length_a   1.000
_cell.length_b   1.000
_cell.length_c   1.000
_cell.angle_alpha   90.00
_cell.angle_beta   90.00
_cell.angle_gamma   90.00
#
_symmetry.space_group_name_H-M   'P 1'
#
loop_
_entity.id
_entity.type
_entity.pdbx_description
1 polymer ?
#
loop_
_entity_poly.entity_id
_entity_poly.type
_entity_poly.pdbx_seq_one_letter_code
_entity_poly.pdbx_strand_id
1 'polypeptide(L)'
;IKGWFLRLLDKIPGVNNLYKAISDVLGAFVGKEKKFNQPVLVRVSDQMELEMIGFITDTNLSELGHNIEGKVAVYFPMSYSFSGHMMIVPVKNITRIERNSVDILKYTMSGGIVELDPENEGKVHH
;
A
#
# COMPACT_ATOMS: atom_id res chain seq x y z
N ILE A 1 27.58 13.61 -1.25
CA ILE A 1 27.36 12.42 -0.44
C ILE A 1 26.30 11.51 -1.04
N LYS A 2 25.18 12.07 -1.45
CA LYS A 2 24.14 11.27 -2.11
C LYS A 2 24.61 10.67 -3.43
N GLY A 3 25.39 11.42 -4.22
CA GLY A 3 25.91 10.91 -5.48
C GLY A 3 26.89 9.76 -5.31
N TRP A 4 27.70 9.84 -4.27
CA TRP A 4 28.63 8.77 -3.93
C TRP A 4 27.87 7.51 -3.49
N PHE A 5 26.85 7.69 -2.66
CA PHE A 5 26.04 6.59 -2.18
C PHE A 5 25.31 5.90 -3.34
N LEU A 6 24.75 6.68 -4.26
CA LEU A 6 24.06 6.14 -5.42
C LEU A 6 25.01 5.37 -6.34
N ARG A 7 26.25 5.85 -6.52
CA ARG A 7 27.25 5.14 -7.30
C ARG A 7 27.62 3.82 -6.66
N LEU A 8 27.70 3.80 -5.33
CA LEU A 8 27.98 2.59 -4.59
C LEU A 8 26.88 1.55 -4.79
N LEU A 9 25.62 2.00 -4.73
CA LEU A 9 24.47 1.13 -4.95
C LEU A 9 24.45 0.55 -6.36
N ASP A 10 24.82 1.33 -7.36
CA ASP A 10 24.83 0.87 -8.76
C ASP A 10 25.82 -0.27 -9.00
N LYS A 11 26.83 -0.37 -8.16
CA LYS A 11 27.84 -1.42 -8.28
C LYS A 11 27.44 -2.73 -7.61
N ILE A 12 26.37 -2.72 -6.83
CA ILE A 12 25.92 -3.91 -6.11
C ILE A 12 25.05 -4.75 -7.07
N PRO A 13 25.39 -6.04 -7.27
CA PRO A 13 24.55 -6.91 -8.10
C PRO A 13 23.13 -7.01 -7.55
N GLY A 14 22.14 -6.90 -8.43
CA GLY A 14 20.75 -7.01 -8.04
C GLY A 14 20.06 -5.71 -7.70
N VAL A 15 20.81 -4.59 -7.59
CA VAL A 15 20.20 -3.29 -7.28
C VAL A 15 19.25 -2.85 -8.40
N ASN A 16 19.63 -3.11 -9.66
CA ASN A 16 18.77 -2.77 -10.79
C ASN A 16 17.44 -3.53 -10.75
N ASN A 17 17.47 -4.79 -10.33
CA ASN A 17 16.27 -5.59 -10.18
C ASN A 17 15.40 -5.06 -9.05
N LEU A 18 16.01 -4.60 -7.98
CA LEU A 18 15.33 -4.00 -6.85
C LEU A 18 14.65 -2.69 -7.27
N TYR A 19 15.37 -1.83 -8.02
CA TYR A 19 14.80 -0.59 -8.55
C TYR A 19 13.60 -0.85 -9.43
N LYS A 20 13.70 -1.86 -10.29
CA LYS A 20 12.60 -2.22 -11.17
C LYS A 20 11.39 -2.69 -10.39
N ALA A 21 11.59 -3.50 -9.36
CA ALA A 21 10.52 -3.97 -8.50
C ALA A 21 9.83 -2.82 -7.78
N ILE A 22 10.60 -1.85 -7.28
CA ILE A 22 10.04 -0.66 -6.63
C ILE A 22 9.24 0.17 -7.63
N SER A 23 9.79 0.38 -8.83
CA SER A 23 9.09 1.10 -9.90
C SER A 23 7.78 0.44 -10.26
N ASP A 24 7.77 -0.88 -10.34
CA ASP A 24 6.56 -1.63 -10.68
C ASP A 24 5.51 -1.46 -9.60
N VAL A 25 5.90 -1.52 -8.32
CA VAL A 25 4.99 -1.30 -7.20
C VAL A 25 4.44 0.13 -7.23
N LEU A 26 5.32 1.13 -7.40
CA LEU A 26 4.90 2.52 -7.48
C LEU A 26 3.98 2.75 -8.68
N GLY A 27 4.24 2.09 -9.81
CA GLY A 27 3.38 2.18 -10.98
C GLY A 27 1.97 1.68 -10.71
N ALA A 28 1.82 0.69 -9.84
CA ALA A 28 0.50 0.19 -9.45
C ALA A 28 -0.32 1.23 -8.69
N PHE A 29 0.35 2.20 -8.03
CA PHE A 29 -0.33 3.28 -7.30
C PHE A 29 -0.63 4.49 -8.18
N VAL A 30 0.24 4.80 -9.15
CA VAL A 30 0.14 6.04 -9.92
C VAL A 30 -0.14 5.83 -11.39
N GLY A 31 -0.03 4.61 -11.90
CA GLY A 31 -0.23 4.31 -13.31
C GLY A 31 -1.67 4.44 -13.76
N LYS A 32 -1.90 4.27 -15.06
CA LYS A 32 -3.24 4.36 -15.64
C LYS A 32 -4.19 3.33 -15.04
N GLU A 33 -3.70 2.17 -14.68
CA GLU A 33 -4.53 1.10 -14.12
C GLU A 33 -4.83 1.30 -12.65
N LYS A 34 -4.01 2.02 -11.92
CA LYS A 34 -4.20 2.39 -10.50
C LYS A 34 -4.74 1.22 -9.67
N LYS A 35 -4.02 0.11 -9.69
CA LYS A 35 -4.50 -1.12 -9.03
C LYS A 35 -4.61 -0.98 -7.51
N PHE A 36 -3.75 -0.19 -6.90
CA PHE A 36 -3.73 0.02 -5.45
C PHE A 36 -4.22 1.43 -5.12
N ASN A 37 -5.38 1.80 -5.64
CA ASN A 37 -5.85 3.17 -5.54
C ASN A 37 -6.75 3.44 -4.33
N GLN A 38 -7.11 2.44 -3.56
CA GLN A 38 -7.99 2.63 -2.41
C GLN A 38 -7.29 2.23 -1.12
N PRO A 39 -6.76 3.22 -0.36
CA PRO A 39 -6.22 2.94 0.96
C PRO A 39 -7.35 2.69 1.96
N VAL A 40 -7.09 1.80 2.90
CA VAL A 40 -8.09 1.40 3.88
C VAL A 40 -7.44 1.16 5.24
N LEU A 41 -8.23 1.31 6.30
CA LEU A 41 -7.91 0.81 7.62
C LEU A 41 -8.62 -0.53 7.79
N VAL A 42 -7.87 -1.53 8.21
CA VAL A 42 -8.42 -2.87 8.40
C VAL A 42 -8.29 -3.27 9.86
N ARG A 43 -9.42 -3.61 10.47
CA ARG A 43 -9.43 -4.12 11.84
C ARG A 43 -8.83 -5.53 11.84
N VAL A 44 -7.79 -5.72 12.65
CA VAL A 44 -7.07 -7.00 12.68
C VAL A 44 -7.92 -8.10 13.28
N SER A 45 -8.77 -7.76 14.26
CA SER A 45 -9.60 -8.72 14.97
C SER A 45 -10.84 -8.03 15.49
N ASP A 46 -11.94 -8.76 15.60
CA ASP A 46 -13.18 -8.22 16.17
C ASP A 46 -13.03 -7.90 17.66
N GLN A 47 -12.05 -8.52 18.33
CA GLN A 47 -11.83 -8.37 19.75
C GLN A 47 -10.79 -7.30 20.09
N MET A 48 -10.06 -6.80 19.09
CA MET A 48 -9.01 -5.81 19.29
C MET A 48 -9.31 -4.57 18.48
N GLU A 49 -9.03 -3.41 19.05
CA GLU A 49 -9.19 -2.14 18.33
C GLU A 49 -7.94 -1.77 17.52
N LEU A 50 -7.12 -2.76 17.24
CA LEU A 50 -5.92 -2.58 16.45
C LEU A 50 -6.25 -2.59 14.96
N GLU A 51 -5.77 -1.58 14.24
CA GLU A 51 -6.02 -1.45 12.81
C GLU A 51 -4.70 -1.36 12.05
N MET A 52 -4.72 -1.84 10.81
CA MET A 52 -3.58 -1.77 9.89
C MET A 52 -3.98 -1.00 8.65
N ILE A 53 -3.03 -0.25 8.09
CA ILE A 53 -3.24 0.43 6.83
C ILE A 53 -2.90 -0.53 5.70
N GLY A 54 -3.83 -0.65 4.75
CA GLY A 54 -3.63 -1.48 3.58
C GLY A 54 -4.26 -0.85 2.35
N PHE A 55 -4.16 -1.54 1.24
CA PHE A 55 -4.69 -1.09 -0.05
C PHE A 55 -5.46 -2.23 -0.68
N ILE A 56 -6.70 -1.96 -1.08
CA ILE A 56 -7.52 -2.98 -1.75
C ILE A 56 -6.90 -3.26 -3.12
N THR A 57 -6.63 -4.53 -3.39
CA THR A 57 -6.04 -4.94 -4.66
C THR A 57 -7.00 -5.72 -5.54
N ASP A 58 -7.95 -6.43 -4.95
CA ASP A 58 -8.91 -7.20 -5.73
C ASP A 58 -10.22 -7.31 -4.96
N THR A 59 -11.30 -6.92 -5.61
CA THR A 59 -12.64 -7.00 -5.03
C THR A 59 -13.42 -8.23 -5.49
N ASN A 60 -12.93 -8.93 -6.51
CA ASN A 60 -13.59 -10.12 -7.04
C ASN A 60 -12.66 -11.32 -6.87
N LEU A 61 -12.93 -12.11 -5.84
CA LEU A 61 -12.10 -13.25 -5.48
C LEU A 61 -12.67 -14.59 -5.96
N SER A 62 -13.55 -14.56 -6.96
CA SER A 62 -14.21 -15.76 -7.44
C SER A 62 -13.23 -16.83 -7.93
N GLU A 63 -12.05 -16.40 -8.40
CA GLU A 63 -11.02 -17.33 -8.86
C GLU A 63 -10.39 -18.14 -7.75
N LEU A 64 -10.52 -17.69 -6.49
CA LEU A 64 -9.85 -18.34 -5.36
C LEU A 64 -10.68 -19.44 -4.70
N GLY A 65 -11.99 -19.49 -4.97
CA GLY A 65 -12.84 -20.54 -4.41
C GLY A 65 -14.22 -20.05 -4.01
N HIS A 66 -14.92 -20.87 -3.20
CA HIS A 66 -16.34 -20.66 -2.95
C HIS A 66 -16.67 -19.87 -1.68
N ASN A 67 -15.87 -19.88 -0.66
CA ASN A 67 -16.26 -19.31 0.64
C ASN A 67 -15.61 -17.96 0.91
N ILE A 68 -15.53 -17.12 -0.13
CA ILE A 68 -14.87 -15.83 -0.06
C ILE A 68 -15.81 -14.66 -0.33
N GLU A 69 -17.11 -14.90 -0.34
CA GLU A 69 -18.09 -13.82 -0.50
C GLU A 69 -17.98 -12.84 0.66
N GLY A 70 -18.10 -11.55 0.35
CA GLY A 70 -17.98 -10.49 1.35
C GLY A 70 -16.56 -10.21 1.80
N LYS A 71 -15.57 -10.72 1.05
CA LYS A 71 -14.16 -10.49 1.33
C LYS A 71 -13.46 -9.88 0.14
N VAL A 72 -12.36 -9.20 0.40
CA VAL A 72 -11.52 -8.58 -0.63
C VAL A 72 -10.06 -8.85 -0.32
N ALA A 73 -9.22 -8.76 -1.34
CA ALA A 73 -7.78 -8.85 -1.17
C ALA A 73 -7.24 -7.48 -0.79
N VAL A 74 -6.41 -7.43 0.23
CA VAL A 74 -5.79 -6.20 0.72
C VAL A 74 -4.29 -6.43 0.84
N TYR A 75 -3.52 -5.51 0.29
CA TYR A 75 -2.08 -5.52 0.40
C TYR A 75 -1.63 -4.61 1.53
N PHE A 76 -0.82 -5.14 2.44
CA PHE A 76 -0.28 -4.41 3.58
C PHE A 76 1.21 -4.19 3.38
N PRO A 77 1.65 -3.01 2.90
CA PRO A 77 3.07 -2.74 2.79
C PRO A 77 3.70 -2.59 4.17
N MET A 78 4.93 -3.06 4.29
CA MET A 78 5.68 -2.94 5.54
C MET A 78 6.48 -1.64 5.57
N SER A 79 6.60 -1.06 6.76
CA SER A 79 7.40 0.15 6.95
C SER A 79 8.88 -0.16 6.74
N TYR A 80 9.57 0.78 6.08
CA TYR A 80 11.02 0.69 5.82
C TYR A 80 11.43 -0.61 5.14
N SER A 81 10.57 -1.10 4.23
CA SER A 81 10.79 -2.36 3.53
C SER A 81 10.11 -2.30 2.17
N PHE A 82 10.55 -3.16 1.26
CA PHE A 82 9.92 -3.33 -0.05
C PHE A 82 8.99 -4.54 -0.09
N SER A 83 8.85 -5.21 1.01
CA SER A 83 7.95 -6.35 1.11
C SER A 83 6.66 -5.95 1.80
N GLY A 84 5.70 -6.85 1.74
CA GLY A 84 4.42 -6.66 2.38
C GLY A 84 3.67 -7.98 2.40
N HIS A 85 2.46 -7.95 2.92
CA HIS A 85 1.61 -9.13 2.98
C HIS A 85 0.30 -8.86 2.26
N MET A 86 -0.17 -9.84 1.51
CA MET A 86 -1.50 -9.81 0.93
C MET A 86 -2.39 -10.71 1.76
N MET A 87 -3.53 -10.19 2.20
CA MET A 87 -4.48 -10.93 3.03
C MET A 87 -5.87 -10.81 2.45
N ILE A 88 -6.69 -11.82 2.69
CA ILE A 88 -8.09 -11.83 2.33
C ILE A 88 -8.88 -11.40 3.56
N VAL A 89 -9.59 -10.28 3.47
CA VAL A 89 -10.17 -9.60 4.61
C VAL A 89 -11.66 -9.41 4.41
N PRO A 90 -12.49 -9.64 5.45
CA PRO A 90 -13.92 -9.34 5.37
C PRO A 90 -14.16 -7.85 5.17
N VAL A 91 -15.07 -7.51 4.29
CA VAL A 91 -15.42 -6.11 4.01
C VAL A 91 -15.88 -5.38 5.26
N LYS A 92 -16.54 -6.09 6.19
CA LYS A 92 -17.02 -5.49 7.43
C LYS A 92 -15.90 -4.92 8.31
N ASN A 93 -14.67 -5.40 8.13
CA ASN A 93 -13.53 -4.95 8.92
C ASN A 93 -12.78 -3.78 8.29
N ILE A 94 -13.26 -3.27 7.16
CA ILE A 94 -12.56 -2.28 6.36
C ILE A 94 -13.22 -0.92 6.51
N THR A 95 -12.41 0.12 6.74
CA THR A 95 -12.83 1.51 6.69
C THR A 95 -11.98 2.22 5.64
N ARG A 96 -12.62 2.90 4.70
CA ARG A 96 -11.90 3.61 3.65
C ARG A 96 -11.18 4.83 4.20
N ILE A 97 -9.97 5.05 3.71
CA ILE A 97 -9.23 6.27 3.98
C ILE A 97 -9.47 7.21 2.81
N GLU A 98 -10.06 8.39 3.09
CA GLU A 98 -10.40 9.37 2.06
C GLU A 98 -9.20 10.27 1.78
N ARG A 99 -8.14 9.67 1.26
CA ARG A 99 -6.91 10.38 0.91
C ARG A 99 -6.26 9.72 -0.30
N ASN A 100 -5.34 10.47 -0.90
CA ASN A 100 -4.57 10.00 -2.04
C ASN A 100 -3.77 8.76 -1.67
N SER A 101 -3.80 7.74 -2.52
CA SER A 101 -3.14 6.47 -2.24
C SER A 101 -1.62 6.62 -2.13
N VAL A 102 -1.02 7.50 -2.94
CA VAL A 102 0.43 7.73 -2.89
C VAL A 102 0.84 8.34 -1.56
N ASP A 103 0.07 9.31 -1.06
CA ASP A 103 0.34 9.93 0.23
C ASP A 103 0.24 8.93 1.37
N ILE A 104 -0.77 8.08 1.34
CA ILE A 104 -0.94 7.04 2.35
C ILE A 104 0.16 5.99 2.25
N LEU A 105 0.61 5.68 1.03
CA LEU A 105 1.74 4.77 0.87
C LEU A 105 3.01 5.33 1.52
N LYS A 106 3.30 6.62 1.28
CA LYS A 106 4.45 7.28 1.90
C LYS A 106 4.34 7.28 3.41
N TYR A 107 3.16 7.57 3.92
CA TYR A 107 2.89 7.57 5.35
C TYR A 107 3.15 6.18 5.96
N THR A 108 2.63 5.14 5.31
CA THR A 108 2.76 3.77 5.78
C THR A 108 4.20 3.28 5.73
N MET A 109 4.89 3.56 4.62
CA MET A 109 6.27 3.10 4.44
C MET A 109 7.24 3.81 5.37
N SER A 110 6.91 5.01 5.80
CA SER A 110 7.73 5.75 6.77
C SER A 110 7.41 5.40 8.21
N GLY A 111 6.49 4.48 8.44
CA GLY A 111 6.06 4.13 9.80
C GLY A 111 5.25 5.22 10.47
N GLY A 112 4.62 6.08 9.68
CA GLY A 112 3.81 7.16 10.19
C GLY A 112 4.57 8.44 10.51
N ILE A 113 5.85 8.52 10.12
CA ILE A 113 6.67 9.70 10.42
C ILE A 113 6.39 10.83 9.45
N VAL A 114 6.15 10.52 8.18
CA VAL A 114 5.85 11.53 7.16
C VAL A 114 4.50 12.18 7.49
N GLU A 115 4.49 13.51 7.61
CA GLU A 115 3.26 14.24 7.88
C GLU A 115 2.40 14.31 6.62
N LEU A 116 1.10 14.12 6.81
CA LEU A 116 0.14 14.28 5.73
C LEU A 116 -0.22 15.76 5.61
N ASP A 117 -0.18 16.28 4.38
CA ASP A 117 -0.47 17.68 4.10
C ASP A 117 -1.98 17.92 4.25
N PRO A 118 -2.40 18.84 5.15
CA PRO A 118 -3.82 19.17 5.29
C PRO A 118 -4.45 19.70 4.01
N GLU A 119 -3.68 20.37 3.16
CA GLU A 119 -4.19 20.90 1.89
C GLU A 119 -4.54 19.78 0.91
N ASN A 120 -3.80 18.67 0.96
CA ASN A 120 -4.09 17.53 0.10
C ASN A 120 -5.40 16.84 0.48
N GLU A 121 -5.80 16.95 1.73
CA GLU A 121 -7.08 16.40 2.16
C GLU A 121 -8.23 17.06 1.43
N GLY A 122 -8.20 18.39 1.29
CA GLY A 122 -9.21 19.12 0.53
C GLY A 122 -9.15 18.78 -0.96
N LYS A 123 -7.97 18.60 -1.52
CA LYS A 123 -7.81 18.27 -2.93
C LYS A 123 -8.30 16.88 -3.28
N VAL A 124 -8.15 15.93 -2.36
CA VAL A 124 -8.58 14.55 -2.58
C VAL A 124 -10.10 14.46 -2.71
N HIS A 125 -10.81 15.34 -2.03
CA HIS A 125 -12.27 15.35 -2.05
C HIS A 125 -12.86 16.08 -3.25
N HIS A 126 -12.01 16.64 -4.07
CA HIS A 126 -12.47 17.37 -5.28
C HIS A 126 -12.28 16.51 -6.56
#